data_a0149aaa6d13848bd0d1f2b868101b21
#
_entry.id   a0149aaa6d13848bd0d1f2b868101b21
#
_cell.length_a   1.000
_cell.length_b   1.000
_cell.length_c   1.000
_cell.angle_alpha   90.00
_cell.angle_beta   90.00
_cell.angle_gamma   90.00
#
_symmetry.space_group_name_H-M   'P 1'
#
loop_
_entity.id
_entity.type
_entity.pdbx_description
1 polymer ?
#
loop_
_entity_poly.entity_id
_entity_poly.type
_entity_poly.pdbx_seq_one_letter_code
_entity_poly.pdbx_strand_id
1 'polypeptide(L)'
;MSPLPSFLTSPPPSVGVEITSDRVTAVSLSRQASGWIVSAHGTERLTSGVVTPGLNAVNVHDARALSAALRSAFDKLGARPRRVALVIPDTAAKLSLLRFDKIPAAAELDQLIRWQMRKAAPFKPEDAQISWVPAAALPGGGREFLVTLARRDIIESYMRACADAGAQAGVVDLASLNLINAALASGDTTAGDWLVVHVAPDYVTLAIVRDKEVIFFRTRQLEGDADLADLVHQTAMYHEDRLSGATFARVVLSGASARGADAPADAAEKHARLRRGLEERMGVKVDALDFRGIAAMRDRISAGPDLLDALAPAVGVVLRERVA
;
A
#
# COMPACT_ATOMS: atom_id res chain seq x y z
N MET A 1 -1.53 -29.62 -2.63
CA MET A 1 -1.54 -29.52 -1.15
C MET A 1 -3.00 -29.45 -0.74
N SER A 2 -3.50 -30.37 0.09
CA SER A 2 -4.87 -30.27 0.61
C SER A 2 -4.99 -29.03 1.47
N PRO A 3 -6.02 -28.18 1.31
CA PRO A 3 -6.21 -27.02 2.17
C PRO A 3 -6.37 -27.52 3.61
N LEU A 4 -5.62 -26.92 4.54
CA LEU A 4 -5.81 -27.19 5.97
C LEU A 4 -7.27 -26.83 6.31
N PRO A 5 -7.92 -27.61 7.19
CA PRO A 5 -9.28 -27.30 7.63
C PRO A 5 -9.35 -25.86 8.18
N SER A 6 -10.39 -25.11 7.83
CA SER A 6 -10.51 -23.67 8.16
C SER A 6 -10.45 -23.36 9.66
N PHE A 7 -10.71 -24.33 10.53
CA PHE A 7 -10.58 -24.18 11.98
C PHE A 7 -9.12 -24.18 12.49
N LEU A 8 -8.15 -24.57 11.64
CA LEU A 8 -6.72 -24.52 11.95
C LEU A 8 -6.06 -23.23 11.47
N THR A 9 -6.78 -22.41 10.69
CA THR A 9 -6.28 -21.10 10.25
C THR A 9 -6.84 -20.01 11.13
N SER A 10 -5.98 -19.16 11.67
CA SER A 10 -6.45 -17.97 12.39
C SER A 10 -7.16 -17.04 11.41
N PRO A 11 -8.33 -16.48 11.78
CA PRO A 11 -9.02 -15.52 10.93
C PRO A 11 -8.09 -14.31 10.63
N PRO A 12 -8.20 -13.71 9.44
CA PRO A 12 -7.43 -12.52 9.11
C PRO A 12 -7.77 -11.38 10.08
N PRO A 13 -6.81 -10.48 10.38
CA PRO A 13 -7.07 -9.34 11.26
C PRO A 13 -8.21 -8.47 10.71
N SER A 14 -9.06 -7.97 11.62
CA SER A 14 -10.12 -7.01 11.29
C SER A 14 -9.70 -5.55 11.53
N VAL A 15 -8.48 -5.35 12.03
CA VAL A 15 -7.90 -4.03 12.27
C VAL A 15 -6.70 -3.87 11.35
N GLY A 16 -6.74 -2.83 10.51
CA GLY A 16 -5.63 -2.37 9.68
C GLY A 16 -4.93 -1.20 10.36
N VAL A 17 -3.61 -1.15 10.23
CA VAL A 17 -2.77 -0.09 10.76
C VAL A 17 -1.80 0.35 9.69
N GLU A 18 -1.74 1.63 9.39
CA GLU A 18 -0.71 2.22 8.57
C GLU A 18 0.26 3.03 9.42
N ILE A 19 1.56 2.87 9.18
CA ILE A 19 2.62 3.68 9.75
C ILE A 19 3.32 4.43 8.60
N THR A 20 3.33 5.75 8.67
CA THR A 20 4.10 6.63 7.78
C THR A 20 5.20 7.33 8.57
N SER A 21 5.99 8.20 7.92
CA SER A 21 7.01 8.99 8.63
C SER A 21 6.42 10.07 9.55
N ASP A 22 5.15 10.48 9.33
CA ASP A 22 4.50 11.60 10.01
C ASP A 22 3.28 11.20 10.86
N ARG A 23 2.77 9.98 10.73
CA ARG A 23 1.57 9.54 11.46
C ARG A 23 1.42 8.02 11.56
N VAL A 24 0.52 7.62 12.44
CA VAL A 24 -0.06 6.27 12.53
C VAL A 24 -1.56 6.39 12.29
N THR A 25 -2.12 5.54 11.43
CA THR A 25 -3.57 5.45 11.19
C THR A 25 -4.04 4.05 11.47
N ALA A 26 -5.05 3.88 12.31
CA ALA A 26 -5.67 2.60 12.62
C ALA A 26 -7.14 2.60 12.22
N VAL A 27 -7.62 1.49 11.64
CA VAL A 27 -9.02 1.30 11.22
C VAL A 27 -9.52 -0.04 11.73
N SER A 28 -10.73 -0.06 12.26
CA SER A 28 -11.44 -1.30 12.59
C SER A 28 -12.56 -1.53 11.57
N LEU A 29 -12.54 -2.72 10.93
CA LEU A 29 -13.60 -3.16 10.04
C LEU A 29 -14.44 -4.23 10.71
N SER A 30 -15.76 -4.14 10.53
CA SER A 30 -16.71 -5.16 10.93
C SER A 30 -17.53 -5.62 9.73
N ARG A 31 -17.91 -6.90 9.71
CA ARG A 31 -18.79 -7.44 8.68
C ARG A 31 -20.23 -7.34 9.15
N GLN A 32 -21.10 -6.77 8.32
CA GLN A 32 -22.55 -6.76 8.49
C GLN A 32 -23.23 -7.49 7.33
N ALA A 33 -24.54 -7.67 7.41
CA ALA A 33 -25.31 -8.31 6.34
C ALA A 33 -25.20 -7.56 4.99
N SER A 34 -25.03 -6.22 5.04
CA SER A 34 -24.88 -5.34 3.88
C SER A 34 -23.44 -5.23 3.34
N GLY A 35 -22.46 -5.89 3.97
CA GLY A 35 -21.06 -5.81 3.56
C GLY A 35 -20.12 -5.39 4.70
N TRP A 36 -18.99 -4.80 4.33
CA TRP A 36 -17.99 -4.31 5.28
C TRP A 36 -18.30 -2.90 5.73
N ILE A 37 -18.00 -2.62 6.98
CA ILE A 37 -18.16 -1.29 7.57
C ILE A 37 -16.88 -0.92 8.32
N VAL A 38 -16.38 0.28 8.08
CA VAL A 38 -15.40 0.94 8.95
C VAL A 38 -16.14 1.32 10.22
N SER A 39 -15.94 0.55 11.28
CA SER A 39 -16.63 0.71 12.55
C SER A 39 -16.01 1.75 13.47
N ALA A 40 -14.69 1.95 13.34
CA ALA A 40 -13.93 2.95 14.05
C ALA A 40 -12.60 3.25 13.32
N HIS A 41 -12.07 4.43 13.54
CA HIS A 41 -10.72 4.80 13.08
C HIS A 41 -10.06 5.74 14.08
N GLY A 42 -8.73 5.79 14.04
CA GLY A 42 -7.94 6.70 14.86
C GLY A 42 -6.63 7.04 14.15
N THR A 43 -6.25 8.31 14.21
CA THR A 43 -4.98 8.79 13.66
C THR A 43 -4.22 9.54 14.74
N GLU A 44 -2.90 9.31 14.80
CA GLU A 44 -1.96 9.99 15.68
C GLU A 44 -0.76 10.49 14.87
N ARG A 45 -0.32 11.71 15.16
CA ARG A 45 0.87 12.27 14.54
C ARG A 45 2.15 11.70 15.14
N LEU A 46 3.16 11.55 14.32
CA LEU A 46 4.51 11.25 14.73
C LEU A 46 5.38 12.50 14.63
N THR A 47 6.20 12.71 15.64
CA THR A 47 7.26 13.73 15.58
C THR A 47 8.26 13.34 14.48
N SER A 48 8.74 14.35 13.74
CA SER A 48 9.75 14.13 12.71
C SER A 48 10.96 13.37 13.26
N GLY A 49 11.43 12.40 12.50
CA GLY A 49 12.57 11.56 12.88
C GLY A 49 12.24 10.33 13.74
N VAL A 50 11.00 10.14 14.19
CA VAL A 50 10.58 8.90 14.87
C VAL A 50 10.64 7.71 13.91
N VAL A 51 10.16 7.92 12.70
CA VAL A 51 10.23 6.93 11.60
C VAL A 51 10.83 7.60 10.36
N THR A 52 11.88 7.00 9.82
CA THR A 52 12.52 7.41 8.55
C THR A 52 12.58 6.18 7.63
N PRO A 53 11.60 6.03 6.73
CA PRO A 53 11.50 4.82 5.92
C PRO A 53 12.65 4.69 4.92
N GLY A 54 13.19 3.47 4.78
CA GLY A 54 14.25 3.17 3.83
C GLY A 54 14.57 1.68 3.77
N LEU A 55 15.07 1.23 2.63
CA LEU A 55 15.34 -0.19 2.35
C LEU A 55 16.54 -0.73 3.14
N ASN A 56 17.53 0.10 3.45
CA ASN A 56 18.83 -0.35 3.95
C ASN A 56 19.31 0.39 5.20
N ALA A 57 18.47 1.14 5.85
CA ALA A 57 18.77 1.86 7.07
C ALA A 57 17.78 1.51 8.18
N VAL A 58 18.12 1.81 9.43
CA VAL A 58 17.16 1.73 10.54
C VAL A 58 15.98 2.65 10.23
N ASN A 59 14.76 2.15 10.34
CA ASN A 59 13.56 2.93 10.03
C ASN A 59 12.89 3.48 11.29
N VAL A 60 12.87 2.74 12.38
CA VAL A 60 12.27 3.14 13.65
C VAL A 60 13.37 3.65 14.59
N HIS A 61 13.48 4.96 14.76
CA HIS A 61 14.52 5.60 15.58
C HIS A 61 14.06 5.81 17.03
N ASP A 62 12.75 6.00 17.26
CA ASP A 62 12.16 6.06 18.60
C ASP A 62 10.98 5.08 18.71
N ALA A 63 11.30 3.86 19.16
CA ALA A 63 10.31 2.80 19.34
C ALA A 63 9.28 3.13 20.44
N ARG A 64 9.66 3.94 21.44
CA ARG A 64 8.73 4.33 22.53
C ARG A 64 7.69 5.33 22.03
N ALA A 65 8.12 6.35 21.28
CA ALA A 65 7.22 7.32 20.67
C ALA A 65 6.26 6.64 19.68
N LEU A 66 6.78 5.74 18.83
CA LEU A 66 5.95 4.99 17.88
C LEU A 66 4.94 4.09 18.60
N SER A 67 5.36 3.34 19.62
CA SER A 67 4.44 2.48 20.39
C SER A 67 3.39 3.28 21.17
N ALA A 68 3.73 4.47 21.63
CA ALA A 68 2.78 5.38 22.29
C ALA A 68 1.73 5.88 21.30
N ALA A 69 2.14 6.31 20.10
CA ALA A 69 1.23 6.73 19.04
C ALA A 69 0.30 5.58 18.59
N LEU A 70 0.84 4.37 18.44
CA LEU A 70 0.05 3.18 18.15
C LEU A 70 -1.01 2.91 19.24
N ARG A 71 -0.64 2.97 20.52
CA ARG A 71 -1.59 2.82 21.63
C ARG A 71 -2.71 3.84 21.58
N SER A 72 -2.36 5.11 21.38
CA SER A 72 -3.34 6.18 21.26
C SER A 72 -4.30 5.97 20.09
N ALA A 73 -3.77 5.56 18.93
CA ALA A 73 -4.59 5.21 17.77
C ALA A 73 -5.54 4.03 18.07
N PHE A 74 -5.06 3.00 18.78
CA PHE A 74 -5.89 1.85 19.19
C PHE A 74 -6.97 2.24 20.21
N ASP A 75 -6.66 3.11 21.16
CA ASP A 75 -7.64 3.58 22.15
C ASP A 75 -8.83 4.31 21.47
N LYS A 76 -8.59 4.99 20.33
CA LYS A 76 -9.64 5.61 19.50
C LYS A 76 -10.55 4.60 18.78
N LEU A 77 -10.13 3.34 18.65
CA LEU A 77 -10.98 2.29 18.07
C LEU A 77 -12.08 1.79 19.04
N GLY A 78 -12.05 2.20 20.30
CA GLY A 78 -13.00 1.76 21.34
C GLY A 78 -12.75 0.38 21.90
N ALA A 79 -11.90 -0.43 21.26
CA ALA A 79 -11.47 -1.75 21.75
C ALA A 79 -10.02 -2.00 21.31
N ARG A 80 -9.18 -2.46 22.22
CA ARG A 80 -7.77 -2.74 21.91
C ARG A 80 -7.64 -4.01 21.06
N PRO A 81 -7.07 -3.90 19.85
CA PRO A 81 -6.87 -5.06 18.98
C PRO A 81 -5.80 -5.98 19.57
N ARG A 82 -6.00 -7.29 19.46
CA ARG A 82 -4.94 -8.28 19.77
C ARG A 82 -4.08 -8.58 18.55
N ARG A 83 -4.64 -8.45 17.35
CA ARG A 83 -3.98 -8.71 16.07
C ARG A 83 -4.32 -7.61 15.09
N VAL A 84 -3.33 -7.20 14.33
CA VAL A 84 -3.45 -6.15 13.31
C VAL A 84 -2.85 -6.61 11.98
N ALA A 85 -3.36 -6.09 10.88
CA ALA A 85 -2.70 -6.08 9.59
C ALA A 85 -1.94 -4.76 9.48
N LEU A 86 -0.64 -4.82 9.32
CA LEU A 86 0.27 -3.67 9.34
C LEU A 86 0.64 -3.27 7.93
N VAL A 87 0.51 -2.00 7.64
CA VAL A 87 0.95 -1.35 6.41
C VAL A 87 2.16 -0.49 6.73
N ILE A 88 3.24 -0.70 5.99
CA ILE A 88 4.50 0.05 6.11
C ILE A 88 4.78 0.81 4.82
N PRO A 89 5.63 1.86 4.85
CA PRO A 89 6.00 2.63 3.67
C PRO A 89 6.64 1.79 2.57
N ASP A 90 6.34 2.11 1.31
CA ASP A 90 6.87 1.37 0.15
C ASP A 90 8.40 1.40 0.08
N THR A 91 9.03 2.48 0.55
CA THR A 91 10.49 2.62 0.60
C THR A 91 11.18 1.68 1.59
N ALA A 92 10.44 1.05 2.51
CA ALA A 92 10.98 0.02 3.41
C ALA A 92 11.24 -1.32 2.71
N ALA A 93 10.78 -1.48 1.46
CA ALA A 93 10.99 -2.67 0.66
C ALA A 93 11.30 -2.33 -0.80
N LYS A 94 11.83 -3.30 -1.54
CA LYS A 94 12.00 -3.26 -2.99
C LYS A 94 10.97 -4.18 -3.62
N LEU A 95 10.13 -3.63 -4.49
CA LEU A 95 9.23 -4.38 -5.33
C LEU A 95 9.85 -4.62 -6.70
N SER A 96 9.64 -5.82 -7.25
CA SER A 96 10.13 -6.21 -8.57
C SER A 96 9.14 -7.14 -9.26
N LEU A 97 8.95 -6.95 -10.56
CA LEU A 97 8.26 -7.90 -11.42
C LEU A 97 9.30 -8.82 -12.04
N LEU A 98 9.23 -10.11 -11.72
CA LEU A 98 10.10 -11.15 -12.30
C LEU A 98 9.31 -11.93 -13.33
N ARG A 99 9.86 -12.01 -14.55
CA ARG A 99 9.25 -12.70 -15.68
C ARG A 99 9.86 -14.07 -15.86
N PHE A 100 9.01 -15.07 -16.03
CA PHE A 100 9.37 -16.42 -16.40
C PHE A 100 8.57 -16.85 -17.64
N ASP A 101 9.25 -17.04 -18.76
CA ASP A 101 8.62 -17.47 -20.03
C ASP A 101 8.10 -18.92 -19.94
N LYS A 102 8.67 -19.72 -19.03
CA LYS A 102 8.16 -21.03 -18.61
C LYS A 102 8.15 -21.08 -17.10
N ILE A 103 7.03 -21.48 -16.52
CA ILE A 103 6.89 -21.55 -15.07
C ILE A 103 7.61 -22.81 -14.59
N PRO A 104 8.68 -22.69 -13.75
CA PRO A 104 9.34 -23.83 -13.14
C PRO A 104 8.42 -24.59 -12.18
N ALA A 105 8.83 -25.79 -11.77
CA ALA A 105 8.17 -26.49 -10.66
C ALA A 105 8.19 -25.62 -9.40
N ALA A 106 7.16 -25.74 -8.54
CA ALA A 106 6.97 -24.83 -7.42
C ALA A 106 8.20 -24.69 -6.48
N ALA A 107 8.93 -25.79 -6.24
CA ALA A 107 10.15 -25.78 -5.43
C ALA A 107 11.30 -25.03 -6.11
N GLU A 108 11.46 -25.18 -7.42
CA GLU A 108 12.47 -24.50 -8.22
C GLU A 108 12.14 -23.01 -8.36
N LEU A 109 10.87 -22.67 -8.54
CA LEU A 109 10.41 -21.30 -8.67
C LEU A 109 10.79 -20.47 -7.43
N ASP A 110 10.52 -20.96 -6.22
CA ASP A 110 10.88 -20.26 -4.98
C ASP A 110 12.41 -20.05 -4.89
N GLN A 111 13.20 -21.06 -5.23
CA GLN A 111 14.67 -20.96 -5.23
C GLN A 111 15.18 -19.93 -6.25
N LEU A 112 14.62 -19.93 -7.47
CA LEU A 112 15.01 -19.00 -8.53
C LEU A 112 14.64 -17.56 -8.20
N ILE A 113 13.44 -17.34 -7.67
CA ILE A 113 13.01 -16.01 -7.21
C ILE A 113 13.97 -15.52 -6.11
N ARG A 114 14.23 -16.33 -5.09
CA ARG A 114 15.16 -15.96 -4.01
C ARG A 114 16.55 -15.67 -4.53
N TRP A 115 17.06 -16.47 -5.46
CA TRP A 115 18.38 -16.29 -6.05
C TRP A 115 18.47 -14.96 -6.85
N GLN A 116 17.46 -14.63 -7.67
CA GLN A 116 17.42 -13.38 -8.41
C GLN A 116 17.35 -12.17 -7.47
N MET A 117 16.50 -12.24 -6.46
CA MET A 117 16.32 -11.15 -5.51
C MET A 117 17.54 -10.92 -4.60
N ARG A 118 18.27 -11.97 -4.24
CA ARG A 118 19.53 -11.84 -3.48
C ARG A 118 20.56 -11.02 -4.22
N LYS A 119 20.65 -11.13 -5.54
CA LYS A 119 21.55 -10.32 -6.37
C LYS A 119 21.16 -8.83 -6.40
N ALA A 120 19.87 -8.54 -6.20
CA ALA A 120 19.32 -7.20 -6.21
C ALA A 120 19.28 -6.55 -4.81
N ALA A 121 19.62 -7.30 -3.75
CA ALA A 121 19.61 -6.82 -2.37
C ALA A 121 20.83 -5.92 -2.10
N PRO A 122 20.64 -4.73 -1.53
CA PRO A 122 21.75 -3.85 -1.10
C PRO A 122 22.30 -4.23 0.30
N PHE A 123 21.93 -5.39 0.84
CA PHE A 123 22.29 -5.93 2.15
C PHE A 123 22.59 -7.42 2.04
N LYS A 124 23.04 -8.05 3.13
CA LYS A 124 23.42 -9.46 3.12
C LYS A 124 22.21 -10.36 2.83
N PRO A 125 22.37 -11.42 2.00
CA PRO A 125 21.29 -12.31 1.63
C PRO A 125 20.56 -12.99 2.80
N GLU A 126 21.28 -13.27 3.89
CA GLU A 126 20.72 -13.85 5.12
C GLU A 126 19.78 -12.91 5.87
N ASP A 127 19.91 -11.59 5.68
CA ASP A 127 19.05 -10.56 6.27
C ASP A 127 17.79 -10.33 5.41
N ALA A 128 17.71 -10.94 4.22
CA ALA A 128 16.60 -10.75 3.29
C ALA A 128 15.35 -11.49 3.72
N GLN A 129 14.23 -10.77 3.77
CA GLN A 129 12.89 -11.30 3.76
C GLN A 129 12.32 -11.16 2.35
N ILE A 130 11.95 -12.27 1.72
CA ILE A 130 11.42 -12.30 0.35
C ILE A 130 10.04 -12.94 0.38
N SER A 131 9.08 -12.27 -0.23
CA SER A 131 7.72 -12.73 -0.45
C SER A 131 7.34 -12.52 -1.91
N TRP A 132 6.49 -13.36 -2.47
CA TRP A 132 6.05 -13.22 -3.85
C TRP A 132 4.63 -13.75 -4.06
N VAL A 133 3.97 -13.19 -5.06
CA VAL A 133 2.65 -13.63 -5.53
C VAL A 133 2.67 -13.73 -7.06
N PRO A 134 1.86 -14.61 -7.67
CA PRO A 134 1.65 -14.60 -9.12
C PRO A 134 1.08 -13.23 -9.55
N ALA A 135 1.51 -12.76 -10.71
CA ALA A 135 1.01 -11.57 -11.40
C ALA A 135 0.59 -11.94 -12.83
N ALA A 136 0.71 -11.02 -13.78
CA ALA A 136 0.19 -11.17 -15.14
C ALA A 136 0.65 -12.46 -15.84
N ALA A 137 -0.31 -13.13 -16.50
CA ALA A 137 0.01 -14.23 -17.40
C ALA A 137 0.68 -13.69 -18.67
N LEU A 138 1.65 -14.44 -19.19
CA LEU A 138 2.38 -14.08 -20.41
C LEU A 138 1.94 -14.95 -21.60
N PRO A 139 2.02 -14.44 -22.83
CA PRO A 139 1.84 -15.26 -24.02
C PRO A 139 2.77 -16.47 -23.98
N GLY A 140 2.27 -17.64 -24.41
CA GLY A 140 3.06 -18.89 -24.44
C GLY A 140 3.13 -19.65 -23.12
N GLY A 141 2.32 -19.29 -22.11
CA GLY A 141 2.19 -20.01 -20.84
C GLY A 141 3.18 -19.60 -19.75
N GLY A 142 3.92 -18.50 -19.97
CA GLY A 142 4.74 -17.87 -18.94
C GLY A 142 3.92 -17.04 -17.97
N ARG A 143 4.59 -16.49 -16.94
CA ARG A 143 3.97 -15.62 -15.94
C ARG A 143 4.96 -14.63 -15.34
N GLU A 144 4.47 -13.48 -14.97
CA GLU A 144 5.16 -12.55 -14.09
C GLU A 144 4.86 -12.86 -12.62
N PHE A 145 5.79 -12.53 -11.75
CA PHE A 145 5.64 -12.64 -10.30
C PHE A 145 5.99 -11.30 -9.67
N LEU A 146 5.08 -10.79 -8.85
CA LEU A 146 5.34 -9.62 -8.03
C LEU A 146 6.11 -10.06 -6.79
N VAL A 147 7.35 -9.61 -6.67
CA VAL A 147 8.28 -10.03 -5.61
C VAL A 147 8.65 -8.84 -4.75
N THR A 148 8.48 -9.01 -3.44
CA THR A 148 8.88 -8.04 -2.43
C THR A 148 10.14 -8.52 -1.72
N LEU A 149 11.14 -7.66 -1.64
CA LEU A 149 12.38 -7.83 -0.89
C LEU A 149 12.46 -6.78 0.19
N ALA A 150 12.60 -7.18 1.43
CA ALA A 150 12.79 -6.27 2.56
C ALA A 150 13.92 -6.78 3.46
N ARG A 151 14.49 -5.91 4.28
CA ARG A 151 15.42 -6.31 5.32
C ARG A 151 14.67 -6.75 6.58
N ARG A 152 14.98 -7.93 7.07
CA ARG A 152 14.22 -8.60 8.15
C ARG A 152 14.15 -7.76 9.42
N ASP A 153 15.26 -7.18 9.86
CA ASP A 153 15.32 -6.37 11.08
C ASP A 153 14.47 -5.09 10.98
N ILE A 154 14.33 -4.52 9.77
CA ILE A 154 13.43 -3.40 9.51
C ILE A 154 11.98 -3.83 9.76
N ILE A 155 11.55 -4.93 9.12
CA ILE A 155 10.18 -5.45 9.32
C ILE A 155 9.93 -5.77 10.80
N GLU A 156 10.88 -6.43 11.47
CA GLU A 156 10.78 -6.77 12.89
C GLU A 156 10.69 -5.53 13.78
N SER A 157 11.32 -4.41 13.42
CA SER A 157 11.25 -3.16 14.19
C SER A 157 9.83 -2.58 14.21
N TYR A 158 9.13 -2.59 13.07
CA TYR A 158 7.73 -2.19 12.99
C TYR A 158 6.81 -3.15 13.74
N MET A 159 7.01 -4.46 13.58
CA MET A 159 6.24 -5.50 14.29
C MET A 159 6.41 -5.37 15.79
N ARG A 160 7.63 -5.12 16.27
CA ARG A 160 7.93 -4.93 17.70
C ARG A 160 7.22 -3.70 18.26
N ALA A 161 7.19 -2.58 17.53
CA ALA A 161 6.45 -1.39 17.97
C ALA A 161 4.94 -1.68 18.12
N CYS A 162 4.35 -2.48 17.24
CA CYS A 162 2.97 -2.96 17.40
C CYS A 162 2.80 -3.86 18.63
N ALA A 163 3.73 -4.79 18.87
CA ALA A 163 3.71 -5.69 20.02
C ALA A 163 3.82 -4.91 21.35
N ASP A 164 4.70 -3.90 21.41
CA ASP A 164 4.86 -3.00 22.56
C ASP A 164 3.61 -2.13 22.77
N ALA A 165 2.83 -1.89 21.74
CA ALA A 165 1.53 -1.24 21.84
C ALA A 165 0.38 -2.19 22.23
N GLY A 166 0.66 -3.51 22.36
CA GLY A 166 -0.29 -4.53 22.79
C GLY A 166 -0.97 -5.30 21.65
N ALA A 167 -0.52 -5.14 20.39
CA ALA A 167 -1.10 -5.83 19.24
C ALA A 167 -0.04 -6.60 18.43
N GLN A 168 -0.33 -7.84 18.05
CA GLN A 168 0.52 -8.64 17.18
C GLN A 168 0.27 -8.33 15.72
N ALA A 169 1.30 -8.00 14.95
CA ALA A 169 1.19 -7.88 13.50
C ALA A 169 1.08 -9.28 12.88
N GLY A 170 -0.13 -9.66 12.43
CA GLY A 170 -0.38 -10.95 11.78
C GLY A 170 -0.06 -10.93 10.28
N VAL A 171 0.02 -9.74 9.71
CA VAL A 171 0.33 -9.45 8.32
C VAL A 171 1.15 -8.17 8.29
N VAL A 172 2.15 -8.10 7.41
CA VAL A 172 2.87 -6.86 7.07
C VAL A 172 2.87 -6.70 5.56
N ASP A 173 2.46 -5.53 5.08
CA ASP A 173 2.33 -5.26 3.66
C ASP A 173 2.66 -3.79 3.33
N LEU A 174 2.75 -3.44 2.04
CA LEU A 174 3.16 -2.13 1.56
C LEU A 174 1.96 -1.22 1.27
N ALA A 175 2.14 0.08 1.49
CA ALA A 175 1.07 1.08 1.38
C ALA A 175 0.40 1.07 0.00
N SER A 176 1.18 1.19 -1.08
CA SER A 176 0.62 1.28 -2.44
C SER A 176 -0.06 -0.01 -2.90
N LEU A 177 0.40 -1.20 -2.46
CA LEU A 177 -0.30 -2.45 -2.79
C LEU A 177 -1.68 -2.49 -2.15
N ASN A 178 -1.82 -1.95 -0.94
CA ASN A 178 -3.10 -1.90 -0.25
C ASN A 178 -4.03 -0.79 -0.76
N LEU A 179 -3.47 0.30 -1.30
CA LEU A 179 -4.25 1.27 -2.08
C LEU A 179 -4.84 0.62 -3.34
N ILE A 180 -4.03 -0.16 -4.06
CA ILE A 180 -4.49 -0.93 -5.23
C ILE A 180 -5.59 -1.91 -4.82
N ASN A 181 -5.39 -2.66 -3.73
CA ASN A 181 -6.41 -3.57 -3.19
C ASN A 181 -7.72 -2.83 -2.87
N ALA A 182 -7.66 -1.67 -2.24
CA ALA A 182 -8.84 -0.86 -1.94
C ALA A 182 -9.51 -0.34 -3.22
N ALA A 183 -8.74 0.08 -4.22
CA ALA A 183 -9.26 0.54 -5.52
C ALA A 183 -9.95 -0.60 -6.29
N LEU A 184 -9.32 -1.77 -6.35
CA LEU A 184 -9.90 -2.96 -7.01
C LEU A 184 -11.15 -3.47 -6.29
N ALA A 185 -11.13 -3.42 -4.95
CA ALA A 185 -12.25 -3.84 -4.12
C ALA A 185 -13.46 -2.90 -4.22
N SER A 186 -13.28 -1.63 -4.61
CA SER A 186 -14.36 -0.64 -4.72
C SER A 186 -15.43 -1.00 -5.76
N GLY A 187 -15.20 -2.05 -6.56
CA GLY A 187 -16.14 -2.55 -7.57
C GLY A 187 -16.13 -1.75 -8.86
N ASP A 188 -15.18 -0.84 -9.03
CA ASP A 188 -14.99 -0.15 -10.30
C ASP A 188 -14.50 -1.15 -11.36
N THR A 189 -15.29 -1.29 -12.42
CA THR A 189 -15.05 -2.21 -13.54
C THR A 189 -14.53 -1.50 -14.78
N THR A 190 -13.97 -0.29 -14.65
CA THR A 190 -13.41 0.45 -15.78
C THR A 190 -12.37 -0.43 -16.49
N ALA A 191 -12.70 -0.83 -17.72
CA ALA A 191 -11.79 -1.63 -18.54
C ALA A 191 -10.61 -0.77 -19.03
N GLY A 192 -9.43 -1.39 -19.14
CA GLY A 192 -8.21 -0.73 -19.56
C GLY A 192 -7.22 -0.51 -18.42
N ASP A 193 -6.10 0.12 -18.75
CA ASP A 193 -5.00 0.31 -17.81
C ASP A 193 -5.28 1.47 -16.84
N TRP A 194 -4.98 1.27 -15.58
CA TRP A 194 -5.08 2.29 -14.54
C TRP A 194 -3.69 2.75 -14.11
N LEU A 195 -3.52 4.04 -13.93
CA LEU A 195 -2.37 4.62 -13.25
C LEU A 195 -2.75 4.96 -11.81
N VAL A 196 -2.06 4.38 -10.84
CA VAL A 196 -2.17 4.72 -9.43
C VAL A 196 -0.98 5.57 -9.04
N VAL A 197 -1.24 6.77 -8.53
CA VAL A 197 -0.27 7.74 -8.04
C VAL A 197 -0.46 7.87 -6.53
N HIS A 198 0.45 7.29 -5.76
CA HIS A 198 0.45 7.40 -4.30
C HIS A 198 1.52 8.40 -3.85
N VAL A 199 1.10 9.51 -3.24
CA VAL A 199 1.98 10.58 -2.74
C VAL A 199 2.06 10.48 -1.22
N ALA A 200 3.10 9.83 -0.71
CA ALA A 200 3.40 9.76 0.72
C ALA A 200 4.16 11.02 1.20
N PRO A 201 4.37 11.20 2.52
CA PRO A 201 5.09 12.37 3.04
C PRO A 201 6.51 12.55 2.49
N ASP A 202 7.20 11.46 2.19
CA ASP A 202 8.63 11.39 1.84
C ASP A 202 8.93 10.67 0.54
N TYR A 203 7.92 10.10 -0.13
CA TYR A 203 8.08 9.41 -1.41
C TYR A 203 6.82 9.48 -2.27
N VAL A 204 6.97 9.11 -3.53
CA VAL A 204 5.86 8.80 -4.43
C VAL A 204 6.03 7.39 -4.98
N THR A 205 4.91 6.70 -5.14
CA THR A 205 4.83 5.44 -5.87
C THR A 205 3.89 5.58 -7.05
N LEU A 206 4.35 5.14 -8.21
CA LEU A 206 3.56 4.97 -9.42
C LEU A 206 3.38 3.49 -9.70
N ALA A 207 2.14 3.06 -9.90
CA ALA A 207 1.83 1.70 -10.31
C ALA A 207 0.88 1.72 -11.50
N ILE A 208 1.09 0.78 -12.44
CA ILE A 208 0.15 0.56 -13.54
C ILE A 208 -0.52 -0.79 -13.29
N VAL A 209 -1.85 -0.79 -13.34
CA VAL A 209 -2.70 -1.96 -13.14
C VAL A 209 -3.42 -2.26 -14.46
N ARG A 210 -3.30 -3.50 -14.94
CA ARG A 210 -3.98 -4.06 -16.11
C ARG A 210 -4.67 -5.34 -15.71
N ASP A 211 -5.96 -5.49 -16.01
CA ASP A 211 -6.72 -6.71 -15.71
C ASP A 211 -6.61 -7.16 -14.23
N LYS A 212 -6.60 -6.18 -13.30
CA LYS A 212 -6.40 -6.34 -11.85
C LYS A 212 -4.99 -6.73 -11.41
N GLU A 213 -4.04 -6.85 -12.32
CA GLU A 213 -2.67 -7.20 -12.04
C GLU A 213 -1.75 -5.98 -12.13
N VAL A 214 -0.77 -5.89 -11.23
CA VAL A 214 0.27 -4.86 -11.30
C VAL A 214 1.26 -5.23 -12.39
N ILE A 215 1.35 -4.40 -13.44
CA ILE A 215 2.28 -4.59 -14.57
C ILE A 215 3.47 -3.62 -14.53
N PHE A 216 3.43 -2.62 -13.65
CA PHE A 216 4.52 -1.69 -13.41
C PHE A 216 4.44 -1.14 -11.98
N PHE A 217 5.61 -0.95 -11.36
CA PHE A 217 5.70 -0.37 -10.03
C PHE A 217 7.03 0.40 -9.89
N ARG A 218 6.96 1.64 -9.44
CA ARG A 218 8.13 2.49 -9.24
C ARG A 218 7.93 3.39 -8.02
N THR A 219 8.85 3.32 -7.07
CA THR A 219 8.91 4.23 -5.91
C THR A 219 10.10 5.15 -6.04
N ARG A 220 9.92 6.43 -5.73
CA ARG A 220 10.95 7.49 -5.73
C ARG A 220 10.77 8.40 -4.52
N GLN A 221 11.87 8.85 -3.95
CA GLN A 221 11.84 9.98 -3.03
C GLN A 221 11.45 11.24 -3.82
N LEU A 222 10.62 12.09 -3.21
CA LEU A 222 10.22 13.38 -3.78
C LEU A 222 11.08 14.49 -3.18
N GLU A 223 11.75 15.25 -4.04
CA GLU A 223 12.47 16.46 -3.66
C GLU A 223 11.63 17.73 -3.93
N GLY A 224 10.53 17.61 -4.69
CA GLY A 224 9.60 18.70 -4.99
C GLY A 224 8.41 18.32 -5.86
N ASP A 225 7.43 19.23 -6.01
CA ASP A 225 6.20 18.98 -6.77
C ASP A 225 6.46 18.89 -8.31
N ALA A 226 7.50 19.55 -8.83
CA ALA A 226 7.89 19.47 -10.23
C ALA A 226 8.33 18.05 -10.63
N ASP A 227 9.02 17.35 -9.74
CA ASP A 227 9.50 15.98 -9.96
C ASP A 227 8.37 14.99 -10.19
N LEU A 228 7.21 15.19 -9.54
CA LEU A 228 6.07 14.30 -9.70
C LEU A 228 5.49 14.37 -11.12
N ALA A 229 5.32 15.58 -11.67
CA ALA A 229 4.76 15.75 -13.01
C ALA A 229 5.65 15.09 -14.08
N ASP A 230 6.96 15.24 -13.93
CA ASP A 230 7.94 14.63 -14.84
C ASP A 230 7.99 13.10 -14.67
N LEU A 231 7.88 12.61 -13.45
CA LEU A 231 7.85 11.17 -13.16
C LEU A 231 6.60 10.50 -13.75
N VAL A 232 5.43 11.16 -13.64
CA VAL A 232 4.18 10.69 -14.24
C VAL A 232 4.29 10.69 -15.77
N HIS A 233 4.84 11.73 -16.36
CA HIS A 233 5.06 11.79 -17.81
C HIS A 233 6.00 10.68 -18.31
N GLN A 234 7.15 10.49 -17.65
CA GLN A 234 8.07 9.39 -17.97
C GLN A 234 7.40 8.02 -17.85
N THR A 235 6.50 7.86 -16.87
CA THR A 235 5.76 6.61 -16.67
C THR A 235 4.73 6.38 -17.78
N ALA A 236 4.06 7.44 -18.24
CA ALA A 236 3.14 7.36 -19.38
C ALA A 236 3.87 6.99 -20.67
N MET A 237 5.01 7.62 -20.95
CA MET A 237 5.84 7.25 -22.11
C MET A 237 6.34 5.81 -22.03
N TYR A 238 6.78 5.35 -20.86
CA TYR A 238 7.18 3.96 -20.66
C TYR A 238 6.02 2.98 -20.89
N HIS A 239 4.82 3.36 -20.46
CA HIS A 239 3.60 2.57 -20.66
C HIS A 239 3.30 2.40 -22.16
N GLU A 240 3.37 3.46 -22.94
CA GLU A 240 3.17 3.42 -24.40
C GLU A 240 4.28 2.62 -25.11
N ASP A 241 5.55 2.92 -24.82
CA ASP A 241 6.69 2.38 -25.56
C ASP A 241 7.02 0.93 -25.19
N ARG A 242 6.84 0.54 -23.93
CA ARG A 242 7.35 -0.72 -23.39
C ARG A 242 6.27 -1.70 -22.96
N LEU A 243 5.11 -1.20 -22.58
CA LEU A 243 4.01 -2.04 -22.09
C LEU A 243 2.87 -2.15 -23.10
N SER A 244 3.07 -1.62 -24.33
CA SER A 244 2.07 -1.62 -25.41
C SER A 244 0.73 -1.04 -24.91
N GLY A 245 0.81 -0.04 -24.04
CA GLY A 245 -0.34 0.65 -23.51
C GLY A 245 -0.81 1.76 -24.44
N ALA A 246 -2.05 2.17 -24.25
CA ALA A 246 -2.62 3.36 -24.85
C ALA A 246 -2.82 4.45 -23.76
N THR A 247 -3.82 5.30 -23.91
CA THR A 247 -4.22 6.23 -22.86
C THR A 247 -4.72 5.47 -21.63
N PHE A 248 -4.39 5.93 -20.43
CA PHE A 248 -4.94 5.34 -19.20
C PHE A 248 -6.46 5.52 -19.15
N ALA A 249 -7.17 4.43 -18.86
CA ALA A 249 -8.62 4.47 -18.71
C ALA A 249 -9.02 5.15 -17.39
N ARG A 250 -8.12 5.12 -16.39
CA ARG A 250 -8.32 5.73 -15.08
C ARG A 250 -6.99 6.16 -14.48
N VAL A 251 -6.99 7.32 -13.83
CA VAL A 251 -5.86 7.79 -12.99
C VAL A 251 -6.38 7.99 -11.57
N VAL A 252 -5.77 7.34 -10.59
CA VAL A 252 -6.14 7.44 -9.17
C VAL A 252 -5.01 8.15 -8.44
N LEU A 253 -5.32 9.27 -7.78
CA LEU A 253 -4.40 9.99 -6.90
C LEU A 253 -4.76 9.72 -5.46
N SER A 254 -3.80 9.29 -4.65
CA SER A 254 -3.97 9.01 -3.23
C SER A 254 -2.78 9.52 -2.41
N GLY A 255 -3.01 9.80 -1.14
CA GLY A 255 -2.02 10.23 -0.15
C GLY A 255 -1.73 11.73 -0.14
N ALA A 256 -1.99 12.44 -1.22
CA ALA A 256 -1.70 13.86 -1.32
C ALA A 256 -2.58 14.74 -0.38
N SER A 257 -3.78 14.26 -0.03
CA SER A 257 -4.72 14.92 0.89
C SER A 257 -4.55 14.48 2.35
N ALA A 258 -3.84 13.38 2.61
CA ALA A 258 -3.78 12.72 3.91
C ALA A 258 -2.93 13.45 4.97
N ARG A 259 -2.92 14.77 4.97
CA ARG A 259 -2.16 15.60 5.91
C ARG A 259 -2.93 15.98 7.18
N GLY A 260 -3.85 15.14 7.65
CA GLY A 260 -4.49 15.25 8.96
C GLY A 260 -5.35 16.52 9.18
N ALA A 261 -6.14 16.54 10.25
CA ALA A 261 -7.04 17.65 10.61
C ALA A 261 -6.34 19.01 10.86
N ASP A 262 -5.02 18.98 11.12
CA ASP A 262 -4.18 20.18 11.29
C ASP A 262 -3.29 20.45 10.07
N ALA A 263 -3.64 19.93 8.89
CA ALA A 263 -2.92 20.27 7.68
C ALA A 263 -2.90 21.80 7.49
N PRO A 264 -1.80 22.37 7.00
CA PRO A 264 -1.78 23.79 6.65
C PRO A 264 -2.96 24.14 5.75
N ALA A 265 -3.51 25.33 5.89
CA ALA A 265 -4.67 25.79 5.10
C ALA A 265 -4.47 25.68 3.58
N ASP A 266 -3.21 25.63 3.14
CA ASP A 266 -2.81 25.45 1.73
C ASP A 266 -2.73 24.00 1.24
N ALA A 267 -2.87 23.00 2.13
CA ALA A 267 -2.74 21.59 1.74
C ALA A 267 -3.85 21.14 0.76
N ALA A 268 -5.08 21.58 0.99
CA ALA A 268 -6.19 21.29 0.07
C ALA A 268 -5.98 21.97 -1.30
N GLU A 269 -5.45 23.20 -1.29
CA GLU A 269 -5.12 23.92 -2.53
C GLU A 269 -3.95 23.24 -3.27
N LYS A 270 -2.92 22.82 -2.55
CA LYS A 270 -1.79 22.07 -3.11
C LYS A 270 -2.27 20.76 -3.74
N HIS A 271 -3.13 20.00 -3.06
CA HIS A 271 -3.73 18.78 -3.61
C HIS A 271 -4.55 19.06 -4.87
N ALA A 272 -5.40 20.09 -4.84
CA ALA A 272 -6.21 20.49 -6.00
C ALA A 272 -5.34 20.94 -7.18
N ARG A 273 -4.23 21.65 -6.91
CA ARG A 273 -3.25 22.07 -7.93
C ARG A 273 -2.56 20.85 -8.55
N LEU A 274 -2.11 19.92 -7.71
CA LEU A 274 -1.48 18.68 -8.15
C LEU A 274 -2.42 17.87 -9.05
N ARG A 275 -3.67 17.68 -8.62
CA ARG A 275 -4.69 16.97 -9.40
C ARG A 275 -4.92 17.62 -10.77
N ARG A 276 -5.12 18.95 -10.79
CA ARG A 276 -5.31 19.67 -12.06
C ARG A 276 -4.10 19.54 -12.99
N GLY A 277 -2.89 19.67 -12.45
CA GLY A 277 -1.67 19.52 -13.26
C GLY A 277 -1.53 18.11 -13.86
N LEU A 278 -1.96 17.07 -13.13
CA LEU A 278 -2.00 15.71 -13.65
C LEU A 278 -3.10 15.55 -14.72
N GLU A 279 -4.31 16.09 -14.51
CA GLU A 279 -5.42 16.08 -15.47
C GLU A 279 -5.04 16.76 -16.79
N GLU A 280 -4.44 17.95 -16.70
CA GLU A 280 -3.98 18.71 -17.89
C GLU A 280 -2.91 17.94 -18.67
N ARG A 281 -1.98 17.29 -17.96
CA ARG A 281 -0.86 16.60 -18.60
C ARG A 281 -1.22 15.24 -19.17
N MET A 282 -2.14 14.54 -18.54
CA MET A 282 -2.57 13.19 -18.93
C MET A 282 -3.78 13.19 -19.88
N GLY A 283 -4.52 14.29 -19.96
CA GLY A 283 -5.77 14.36 -20.71
C GLY A 283 -6.88 13.45 -20.18
N VAL A 284 -6.74 12.96 -18.94
CA VAL A 284 -7.65 12.03 -18.28
C VAL A 284 -8.02 12.60 -16.91
N LYS A 285 -9.27 12.39 -16.49
CA LYS A 285 -9.73 12.78 -15.16
C LYS A 285 -8.95 12.02 -14.09
N VAL A 286 -8.53 12.73 -13.06
CA VAL A 286 -7.87 12.15 -11.90
C VAL A 286 -8.89 11.96 -10.78
N ASP A 287 -9.12 10.71 -10.41
CA ASP A 287 -10.06 10.34 -9.36
C ASP A 287 -9.36 10.28 -7.99
N ALA A 288 -10.07 10.69 -6.94
CA ALA A 288 -9.70 10.35 -5.58
C ALA A 288 -10.08 8.90 -5.29
N LEU A 289 -9.33 8.24 -4.42
CA LEU A 289 -9.67 6.88 -4.00
C LEU A 289 -10.91 6.89 -3.09
N ASP A 290 -11.92 6.12 -3.48
CA ASP A 290 -13.16 5.95 -2.71
C ASP A 290 -13.47 4.46 -2.51
N PHE A 291 -13.30 3.98 -1.30
CA PHE A 291 -13.58 2.58 -0.95
C PHE A 291 -14.99 2.34 -0.40
N ARG A 292 -15.88 3.35 -0.37
CA ARG A 292 -17.23 3.22 0.21
C ARG A 292 -18.10 2.20 -0.50
N GLY A 293 -17.78 1.87 -1.74
CA GLY A 293 -18.45 0.80 -2.47
C GLY A 293 -18.32 -0.58 -1.83
N ILE A 294 -17.23 -0.80 -1.06
CA ILE A 294 -16.97 -2.08 -0.38
C ILE A 294 -17.00 -2.00 1.14
N ALA A 295 -16.56 -0.87 1.71
CA ALA A 295 -16.55 -0.65 3.14
C ALA A 295 -17.24 0.68 3.47
N ALA A 296 -18.51 0.61 3.84
CA ALA A 296 -19.27 1.78 4.25
C ALA A 296 -18.72 2.37 5.56
N MET A 297 -18.84 3.68 5.75
CA MET A 297 -18.55 4.30 7.04
C MET A 297 -19.74 4.10 7.99
N ARG A 298 -19.47 3.73 9.26
CA ARG A 298 -20.51 3.47 10.27
C ARG A 298 -21.41 4.68 10.50
N ASP A 299 -20.79 5.82 10.66
CA ASP A 299 -21.50 7.06 10.75
C ASP A 299 -21.69 7.59 9.34
N ARG A 300 -22.97 7.78 8.94
CA ARG A 300 -23.33 8.46 7.68
C ARG A 300 -22.85 9.92 7.65
N ILE A 301 -22.08 10.34 8.66
CA ILE A 301 -21.34 11.60 8.67
C ILE A 301 -20.45 11.57 7.42
N SER A 302 -20.61 12.57 6.60
CA SER A 302 -19.91 12.76 5.33
C SER A 302 -18.40 12.59 5.50
N ALA A 303 -17.89 11.36 5.35
CA ALA A 303 -16.46 11.16 5.24
C ALA A 303 -16.04 11.90 3.97
N GLY A 304 -15.34 13.00 4.15
CA GLY A 304 -14.76 13.75 3.05
C GLY A 304 -13.72 12.91 2.31
N PRO A 305 -13.40 13.27 1.06
CA PRO A 305 -12.38 12.57 0.28
C PRO A 305 -11.05 12.41 1.03
N ASP A 306 -10.65 13.40 1.81
CA ASP A 306 -9.40 13.41 2.57
C ASP A 306 -9.36 12.32 3.65
N LEU A 307 -10.47 12.08 4.33
CA LEU A 307 -10.55 11.00 5.31
C LEU A 307 -10.51 9.63 4.63
N LEU A 308 -11.25 9.46 3.53
CA LEU A 308 -11.23 8.21 2.77
C LEU A 308 -9.83 7.90 2.26
N ASP A 309 -9.15 8.90 1.72
CA ASP A 309 -7.77 8.79 1.27
C ASP A 309 -6.81 8.37 2.40
N ALA A 310 -6.93 9.02 3.57
CA ALA A 310 -6.10 8.72 4.73
C ALA A 310 -6.32 7.31 5.32
N LEU A 311 -7.50 6.73 5.15
CA LEU A 311 -7.83 5.40 5.67
C LEU A 311 -7.58 4.28 4.67
N ALA A 312 -7.43 4.60 3.39
CA ALA A 312 -7.43 3.64 2.30
C ALA A 312 -6.37 2.53 2.42
N PRO A 313 -5.09 2.79 2.77
CA PRO A 313 -4.11 1.71 2.92
C PRO A 313 -4.47 0.75 4.05
N ALA A 314 -4.91 1.30 5.20
CA ALA A 314 -5.31 0.50 6.36
C ALA A 314 -6.61 -0.28 6.13
N VAL A 315 -7.53 0.21 5.30
CA VAL A 315 -8.73 -0.52 4.84
C VAL A 315 -8.31 -1.61 3.85
N GLY A 316 -7.49 -1.29 2.87
CA GLY A 316 -7.06 -2.20 1.80
C GLY A 316 -6.36 -3.45 2.33
N VAL A 317 -5.51 -3.32 3.36
CA VAL A 317 -4.80 -4.45 3.96
C VAL A 317 -5.74 -5.45 4.65
N VAL A 318 -6.86 -4.99 5.18
CA VAL A 318 -7.89 -5.88 5.78
C VAL A 318 -8.71 -6.57 4.68
N LEU A 319 -8.89 -5.91 3.54
CA LEU A 319 -9.69 -6.43 2.43
C LEU A 319 -8.89 -7.33 1.46
N ARG A 320 -7.55 -7.32 1.51
CA ARG A 320 -6.64 -7.96 0.55
C ARG A 320 -6.95 -9.44 0.24
N GLU A 321 -7.30 -10.23 1.24
CA GLU A 321 -7.57 -11.67 1.08
C GLU A 321 -8.94 -11.97 0.42
N ARG A 322 -9.63 -10.94 -0.03
CA ARG A 322 -11.01 -11.00 -0.53
C ARG A 322 -11.14 -10.47 -1.94
N VAL A 323 -10.05 -9.91 -2.46
CA VAL A 323 -9.89 -9.47 -3.85
C VAL A 323 -9.20 -10.56 -4.68
N ALA A 324 -8.57 -11.55 -4.00
CA ALA A 324 -7.90 -12.71 -4.61
C ALA A 324 -8.88 -13.81 -5.02
#